data_d3af9a84ce1950c07e0f73bd887014e0
#
_entry.id   d3af9a84ce1950c07e0f73bd887014e0
#
_cell.length_a   1.000
_cell.length_b   1.000
_cell.length_c   1.000
_cell.angle_alpha   90.00
_cell.angle_beta   90.00
_cell.angle_gamma   90.00
#
_symmetry.space_group_name_H-M   'P 1'
#
loop_
_entity.id
_entity.type
_entity.pdbx_description
1 polymer ?
#
loop_
_entity_poly.entity_id
_entity_poly.type
_entity_poly.pdbx_seq_one_letter_code
_entity_poly.pdbx_strand_id
1 'polypeptide(L)'
;MNALSKLTRPKLAPILIRHKTSKLNTLTKPRNMATTTPTPTPTPTDLTRKLRILMLHGYTQSGPLFHAKTKALEKSLAKAFPPAPAPGHLATHPGGVSLHYPTAPIKLETTDIPGFDGANVQDGGAEAYGWWRRKGDSEPFTYEGIERGLATVAETMASEGPFDGVIGFSQGGAAAGMVAALLEEGRRGAFEAAQGKGGIRFPDAFTRDSGYIEESVQGPLKFAVSYSGFAASTNPLYQAFYEPLIRTPMMHFLGSLDTVVSEERSLRLVEACKDGKGRDGGVQRVVYHPGGHFLPSSQKQYVAALVAFIREVMSEQAGSAPAKKEERVEDMDLPF
;
A
#
# COMPACT_ATOMS: atom_id res chain seq x y z
N MET A 1 -18.13 -43.99 -45.27
CA MET A 1 -17.38 -45.29 -45.27
C MET A 1 -16.50 -45.36 -44.05
N ASN A 2 -16.76 -46.38 -43.25
CA ASN A 2 -16.23 -46.74 -41.96
C ASN A 2 -14.70 -46.85 -41.90
N ALA A 3 -14.13 -46.53 -40.74
CA ALA A 3 -13.21 -47.44 -40.02
C ALA A 3 -12.98 -46.96 -38.59
N LEU A 4 -13.62 -47.65 -37.64
CA LEU A 4 -13.32 -47.70 -36.23
C LEU A 4 -12.11 -48.60 -35.99
N SER A 5 -11.09 -48.16 -35.26
CA SER A 5 -10.06 -49.06 -34.71
C SER A 5 -10.09 -48.99 -33.17
N LYS A 6 -10.35 -50.16 -32.61
CA LYS A 6 -10.39 -50.47 -31.16
C LYS A 6 -8.97 -50.49 -30.58
N LEU A 7 -8.74 -49.87 -29.48
CA LEU A 7 -7.58 -50.06 -28.61
C LEU A 7 -7.99 -50.72 -27.29
N THR A 8 -7.38 -51.89 -27.08
CA THR A 8 -7.59 -52.79 -25.96
C THR A 8 -6.82 -52.37 -24.72
N ARG A 9 -7.48 -52.50 -23.55
CA ARG A 9 -6.89 -52.31 -22.21
C ARG A 9 -6.04 -53.51 -21.80
N PRO A 10 -4.90 -53.35 -21.11
CA PRO A 10 -4.22 -54.43 -20.43
C PRO A 10 -4.81 -54.70 -19.03
N LYS A 11 -4.88 -55.97 -18.68
CA LYS A 11 -5.36 -56.53 -17.40
C LYS A 11 -4.29 -56.41 -16.32
N LEU A 12 -4.68 -55.94 -15.14
CA LEU A 12 -3.90 -55.98 -13.90
C LEU A 12 -4.01 -57.35 -13.23
N ALA A 13 -2.88 -57.94 -12.85
CA ALA A 13 -2.79 -59.15 -12.05
C ALA A 13 -2.77 -58.86 -10.53
N PRO A 14 -3.30 -59.75 -9.67
CA PRO A 14 -3.36 -59.49 -8.24
C PRO A 14 -2.05 -59.84 -7.51
N ILE A 15 -1.61 -58.96 -6.62
CA ILE A 15 -0.46 -59.19 -5.72
C ILE A 15 -0.95 -59.87 -4.45
N LEU A 16 -0.36 -61.01 -4.18
CA LEU A 16 -0.59 -61.85 -2.99
C LEU A 16 0.10 -61.21 -1.75
N ILE A 17 -0.64 -60.87 -0.71
CA ILE A 17 -0.07 -60.42 0.56
C ILE A 17 0.09 -61.65 1.49
N ARG A 18 1.34 -61.97 1.84
CA ARG A 18 1.71 -62.97 2.84
C ARG A 18 1.70 -62.33 4.23
N HIS A 19 0.80 -62.73 5.09
CA HIS A 19 0.84 -62.46 6.53
C HIS A 19 1.97 -63.29 7.20
N LYS A 20 2.88 -62.61 7.90
CA LYS A 20 3.75 -63.19 8.92
C LYS A 20 3.29 -62.67 10.30
N THR A 21 2.78 -63.56 11.11
CA THR A 21 2.57 -63.32 12.53
C THR A 21 3.88 -63.45 13.28
N SER A 22 4.23 -62.45 14.09
CA SER A 22 5.33 -62.53 15.04
C SER A 22 4.94 -61.88 16.36
N LYS A 23 5.30 -62.58 17.41
CA LYS A 23 4.91 -62.53 18.81
C LYS A 23 5.13 -61.19 19.52
N LEU A 24 4.21 -60.94 20.47
CA LEU A 24 4.25 -59.93 21.51
C LEU A 24 5.59 -59.96 22.28
N ASN A 25 6.22 -58.78 22.39
CA ASN A 25 7.12 -58.44 23.47
C ASN A 25 6.69 -57.11 24.05
N THR A 26 6.25 -57.14 25.29
CA THR A 26 5.98 -55.99 26.14
C THR A 26 7.27 -55.21 26.40
N LEU A 27 7.34 -53.99 25.86
CA LEU A 27 8.36 -53.03 26.24
C LEU A 27 7.68 -51.70 26.63
N THR A 28 8.02 -51.27 27.81
CA THR A 28 7.63 -50.04 28.49
C THR A 28 7.75 -48.82 27.60
N LYS A 29 6.68 -47.98 27.55
CA LYS A 29 6.64 -46.70 26.89
C LYS A 29 7.71 -45.76 27.47
N PRO A 30 8.57 -45.14 26.65
CA PRO A 30 9.29 -43.96 27.09
C PRO A 30 8.32 -42.76 27.07
N ARG A 31 8.29 -42.04 28.16
CA ARG A 31 7.59 -40.77 28.36
C ARG A 31 8.19 -39.74 27.39
N ASN A 32 7.44 -39.40 26.33
CA ASN A 32 7.82 -38.29 25.43
C ASN A 32 7.89 -37.00 26.25
N MET A 33 9.08 -36.59 26.61
CA MET A 33 9.36 -35.19 26.94
C MET A 33 9.23 -34.41 25.63
N ALA A 34 8.15 -33.64 25.51
CA ALA A 34 8.03 -32.62 24.48
C ALA A 34 9.18 -31.62 24.68
N THR A 35 10.18 -31.67 23.82
CA THR A 35 11.18 -30.62 23.69
C THR A 35 10.45 -29.39 23.16
N THR A 36 10.04 -28.51 24.07
CA THR A 36 9.64 -27.14 23.72
C THR A 36 10.88 -26.45 23.17
N THR A 37 10.95 -26.28 21.86
CA THR A 37 11.92 -25.39 21.22
C THR A 37 11.72 -24.01 21.87
N PRO A 38 12.73 -23.39 22.46
CA PRO A 38 12.57 -22.06 23.05
C PRO A 38 12.22 -21.09 21.92
N THR A 39 11.12 -20.38 22.09
CA THR A 39 10.77 -19.25 21.22
C THR A 39 11.94 -18.27 21.25
N PRO A 40 12.50 -17.84 20.11
CA PRO A 40 13.63 -16.92 20.10
C PRO A 40 13.26 -15.65 20.87
N THR A 41 14.06 -15.27 21.84
CA THR A 41 13.89 -14.01 22.56
C THR A 41 14.10 -12.87 21.56
N PRO A 42 13.14 -11.93 21.42
CA PRO A 42 13.27 -10.82 20.48
C PRO A 42 14.51 -9.99 20.81
N THR A 43 15.26 -9.60 19.77
CA THR A 43 16.40 -8.70 19.92
C THR A 43 15.92 -7.30 20.32
N PRO A 44 16.74 -6.48 21.01
CA PRO A 44 16.37 -5.11 21.39
C PRO A 44 15.90 -4.25 20.20
N THR A 45 16.43 -4.48 19.01
CA THR A 45 16.05 -3.79 17.76
C THR A 45 14.62 -4.13 17.35
N ASP A 46 14.15 -5.36 17.61
CA ASP A 46 12.79 -5.78 17.29
C ASP A 46 11.74 -5.09 18.18
N LEU A 47 12.09 -4.79 19.45
CA LEU A 47 11.17 -4.15 20.40
C LEU A 47 10.91 -2.67 20.11
N THR A 48 11.74 -2.01 19.32
CA THR A 48 11.62 -0.58 18.96
C THR A 48 11.08 -0.36 17.55
N ARG A 49 10.88 -1.43 16.75
CA ARG A 49 10.41 -1.33 15.38
C ARG A 49 9.03 -0.68 15.31
N LYS A 50 8.95 0.44 14.60
CA LYS A 50 7.69 1.18 14.37
C LYS A 50 7.08 0.83 13.01
N LEU A 51 5.76 0.85 12.94
CA LEU A 51 5.02 0.92 11.69
C LEU A 51 5.26 2.31 11.07
N ARG A 52 6.08 2.38 10.01
CA ARG A 52 6.48 3.65 9.40
C ARG A 52 5.62 3.90 8.16
N ILE A 53 4.94 5.04 8.14
CA ILE A 53 4.02 5.40 7.07
C ILE A 53 4.47 6.72 6.43
N LEU A 54 4.67 6.69 5.12
CA LEU A 54 4.97 7.87 4.32
C LEU A 54 3.67 8.61 3.98
N MET A 55 3.62 9.93 4.21
CA MET A 55 2.44 10.76 4.04
C MET A 55 2.65 11.76 2.89
N LEU A 56 1.96 11.56 1.76
CA LEU A 56 2.12 12.37 0.56
C LEU A 56 0.97 13.36 0.41
N HIS A 57 1.30 14.65 0.48
CA HIS A 57 0.31 15.75 0.43
C HIS A 57 -0.29 15.97 -0.96
N GLY A 58 -1.43 16.67 -1.02
CA GLY A 58 -2.08 17.08 -2.25
C GLY A 58 -1.37 18.29 -2.92
N TYR A 59 -1.77 18.58 -4.18
CA TYR A 59 -1.33 19.77 -4.90
C TYR A 59 -1.66 21.03 -4.09
N THR A 60 -0.81 22.06 -4.14
CA THR A 60 -0.89 23.29 -3.36
C THR A 60 -0.66 23.15 -1.85
N GLN A 61 -0.21 22.00 -1.38
CA GLN A 61 0.11 21.80 0.02
C GLN A 61 1.62 21.65 0.24
N SER A 62 2.02 21.49 1.50
CA SER A 62 3.38 21.14 1.92
C SER A 62 3.31 20.04 2.98
N GLY A 63 4.42 19.41 3.31
CA GLY A 63 4.50 18.41 4.38
C GLY A 63 3.96 18.94 5.70
N PRO A 64 4.44 20.10 6.23
CA PRO A 64 3.93 20.71 7.46
C PRO A 64 2.42 21.02 7.42
N LEU A 65 1.90 21.54 6.30
CA LEU A 65 0.48 21.81 6.14
C LEU A 65 -0.36 20.53 6.15
N PHE A 66 0.13 19.49 5.46
CA PHE A 66 -0.56 18.19 5.42
C PHE A 66 -0.54 17.52 6.80
N HIS A 67 0.57 17.59 7.53
CA HIS A 67 0.65 17.15 8.92
C HIS A 67 -0.40 17.86 9.80
N ALA A 68 -0.47 19.18 9.71
CA ALA A 68 -1.46 19.94 10.47
C ALA A 68 -2.91 19.50 10.17
N LYS A 69 -3.23 19.26 8.88
CA LYS A 69 -4.56 18.79 8.44
C LYS A 69 -4.87 17.35 8.85
N THR A 70 -3.85 16.50 9.00
CA THR A 70 -4.00 15.07 9.36
C THR A 70 -3.67 14.75 10.81
N LYS A 71 -3.48 15.75 11.67
CA LYS A 71 -3.14 15.56 13.09
C LYS A 71 -4.15 14.71 13.87
N ALA A 72 -5.44 14.79 13.51
CA ALA A 72 -6.48 13.95 14.09
C ALA A 72 -6.31 12.47 13.67
N LEU A 73 -5.96 12.24 12.41
CA LEU A 73 -5.65 10.88 11.90
C LEU A 73 -4.41 10.31 12.60
N GLU A 74 -3.34 11.10 12.74
CA GLU A 74 -2.11 10.69 13.44
C GLU A 74 -2.42 10.24 14.87
N LYS A 75 -3.19 11.03 15.65
CA LYS A 75 -3.62 10.65 17.01
C LYS A 75 -4.42 9.35 17.01
N SER A 76 -5.30 9.16 16.04
CA SER A 76 -6.14 7.97 15.94
C SER A 76 -5.30 6.73 15.59
N LEU A 77 -4.33 6.85 14.68
CA LEU A 77 -3.41 5.76 14.34
C LEU A 77 -2.48 5.43 15.51
N ALA A 78 -1.98 6.43 16.25
CA ALA A 78 -1.18 6.20 17.44
C ALA A 78 -1.96 5.47 18.55
N LYS A 79 -3.26 5.75 18.68
CA LYS A 79 -4.14 5.01 19.60
C LYS A 79 -4.41 3.59 19.11
N ALA A 80 -4.61 3.41 17.80
CA ALA A 80 -4.91 2.10 17.22
C ALA A 80 -3.69 1.17 17.17
N PHE A 81 -2.49 1.72 17.00
CA PHE A 81 -1.22 1.00 16.91
C PHE A 81 -0.25 1.52 17.99
N PRO A 82 -0.56 1.32 19.28
CA PRO A 82 0.27 1.80 20.36
C PRO A 82 1.57 1.00 20.46
N PRO A 83 2.59 1.52 21.16
CA PRO A 83 3.75 0.73 21.49
C PRO A 83 3.41 -0.40 22.47
N ALA A 84 4.15 -1.52 22.37
CA ALA A 84 4.03 -2.64 23.32
C ALA A 84 4.44 -2.17 24.74
N PRO A 85 3.84 -2.74 25.80
CA PRO A 85 2.89 -3.86 25.81
C PRO A 85 1.41 -3.45 25.75
N ALA A 86 1.10 -2.21 25.35
CA ALA A 86 -0.28 -1.72 25.36
C ALA A 86 -1.20 -2.60 24.47
N PRO A 87 -2.47 -2.81 24.88
CA PRO A 87 -3.44 -3.56 24.09
C PRO A 87 -3.60 -2.98 22.68
N GLY A 88 -3.63 -3.83 21.66
CA GLY A 88 -3.77 -3.42 20.27
C GLY A 88 -2.46 -3.10 19.55
N HIS A 89 -1.29 -3.21 20.20
CA HIS A 89 -0.02 -3.11 19.48
C HIS A 89 0.11 -4.17 18.38
N LEU A 90 0.89 -3.87 17.35
CA LEU A 90 1.25 -4.84 16.32
C LEU A 90 2.45 -5.65 16.78
N ALA A 91 2.33 -6.98 16.83
CA ALA A 91 3.42 -7.87 17.25
C ALA A 91 4.71 -7.68 16.41
N THR A 92 4.55 -7.41 15.11
CA THR A 92 5.64 -7.15 14.17
C THR A 92 6.22 -5.73 14.26
N HIS A 93 5.52 -4.79 14.94
CA HIS A 93 5.89 -3.37 15.08
C HIS A 93 5.64 -2.89 16.50
N PRO A 94 6.32 -3.48 17.50
CA PRO A 94 6.06 -3.19 18.92
C PRO A 94 6.43 -1.76 19.34
N GLY A 95 7.13 -1.00 18.50
CA GLY A 95 7.44 0.41 18.73
C GLY A 95 6.33 1.40 18.42
N GLY A 96 5.13 0.90 18.03
CA GLY A 96 3.99 1.75 17.66
C GLY A 96 4.06 2.24 16.21
N VAL A 97 3.46 3.40 15.91
CA VAL A 97 3.39 3.99 14.56
C VAL A 97 4.19 5.29 14.47
N SER A 98 4.73 5.61 13.30
CA SER A 98 5.30 6.92 12.98
C SER A 98 4.91 7.35 11.57
N LEU A 99 4.54 8.63 11.41
CA LEU A 99 4.15 9.23 10.14
C LEU A 99 5.22 10.23 9.71
N HIS A 100 5.56 10.22 8.42
CA HIS A 100 6.62 11.04 7.84
C HIS A 100 6.06 11.86 6.68
N TYR A 101 6.25 13.16 6.71
CA TYR A 101 5.59 14.14 5.85
C TYR A 101 6.58 14.93 4.98
N PRO A 102 7.15 14.37 3.91
CA PRO A 102 8.01 15.14 3.00
C PRO A 102 7.21 16.23 2.29
N THR A 103 7.90 17.32 1.95
CA THR A 103 7.36 18.35 1.07
C THR A 103 7.79 18.06 -0.37
N ALA A 104 6.83 18.11 -1.29
CA ALA A 104 7.09 17.97 -2.72
C ALA A 104 8.06 19.04 -3.24
N PRO A 105 8.89 18.75 -4.26
CA PRO A 105 10.02 19.63 -4.63
C PRO A 105 9.65 20.80 -5.54
N ILE A 106 8.42 20.83 -6.09
CA ILE A 106 8.04 21.85 -7.06
C ILE A 106 7.27 22.95 -6.34
N LYS A 107 7.93 24.06 -6.05
CA LYS A 107 7.27 25.27 -5.58
C LYS A 107 6.37 25.81 -6.69
N LEU A 108 5.11 26.05 -6.34
CA LEU A 108 4.10 26.51 -7.28
C LEU A 108 4.04 28.04 -7.29
N GLU A 109 3.95 28.58 -8.49
CA GLU A 109 3.66 30.01 -8.68
C GLU A 109 2.14 30.23 -8.58
N THR A 110 1.74 31.49 -8.45
CA THR A 110 0.33 31.87 -8.36
C THR A 110 -0.49 31.41 -9.58
N THR A 111 0.14 31.40 -10.75
CA THR A 111 -0.45 30.90 -12.00
C THR A 111 -0.65 29.38 -12.05
N ASP A 112 0.05 28.63 -11.19
CA ASP A 112 -0.07 27.19 -11.10
C ASP A 112 -1.27 26.76 -10.19
N ILE A 113 -1.87 27.73 -9.46
CA ILE A 113 -2.92 27.45 -8.47
C ILE A 113 -4.30 27.61 -9.12
N PRO A 114 -5.10 26.54 -9.28
CA PRO A 114 -6.43 26.63 -9.88
C PRO A 114 -7.36 27.57 -9.11
N GLY A 115 -8.01 28.51 -9.82
CA GLY A 115 -8.95 29.46 -9.21
C GLY A 115 -8.30 30.61 -8.44
N PHE A 116 -6.99 30.78 -8.57
CA PHE A 116 -6.31 31.94 -8.00
C PHE A 116 -6.51 33.18 -8.87
N ASP A 117 -7.25 34.15 -8.37
CA ASP A 117 -7.59 35.41 -9.07
C ASP A 117 -6.68 36.60 -8.69
N GLY A 118 -5.63 36.36 -7.91
CA GLY A 118 -4.69 37.40 -7.47
C GLY A 118 -5.24 38.38 -6.43
N ALA A 119 -6.55 38.38 -6.14
CA ALA A 119 -7.20 39.38 -5.30
C ALA A 119 -7.05 39.10 -3.78
N ASN A 120 -6.66 37.90 -3.38
CA ASN A 120 -6.60 37.45 -1.99
C ASN A 120 -5.19 37.13 -1.48
N VAL A 121 -4.14 37.80 -2.00
CA VAL A 121 -2.81 37.70 -1.39
C VAL A 121 -2.78 38.58 -0.14
N GLN A 122 -3.37 38.09 0.95
CA GLN A 122 -3.02 38.59 2.27
C GLN A 122 -1.69 37.96 2.69
N ASP A 123 -0.79 38.80 3.03
CA ASP A 123 0.57 38.65 3.54
C ASP A 123 0.86 37.27 4.18
N GLY A 124 1.87 36.54 3.68
CA GLY A 124 2.34 35.29 4.25
C GLY A 124 1.69 34.02 3.68
N GLY A 125 1.31 34.02 2.39
CA GLY A 125 0.73 32.86 1.72
C GLY A 125 1.55 31.59 1.95
N ALA A 126 0.94 30.56 2.57
CA ALA A 126 1.57 29.29 2.79
C ALA A 126 2.20 28.81 1.48
N GLU A 127 3.49 28.48 1.50
CA GLU A 127 4.20 28.01 0.32
C GLU A 127 3.48 26.77 -0.25
N ALA A 128 3.07 26.87 -1.50
CA ALA A 128 2.34 25.83 -2.21
C ALA A 128 3.31 24.98 -3.02
N TYR A 129 3.16 23.66 -2.92
CA TYR A 129 4.04 22.71 -3.60
C TYR A 129 3.22 21.64 -4.34
N GLY A 130 3.87 21.00 -5.33
CA GLY A 130 3.33 19.86 -6.07
C GLY A 130 4.40 18.83 -6.39
N TRP A 131 3.97 17.57 -6.52
CA TRP A 131 4.85 16.47 -6.95
C TRP A 131 5.17 16.58 -8.44
N TRP A 132 4.26 17.19 -9.21
CA TRP A 132 4.40 17.55 -10.63
C TRP A 132 3.44 18.68 -10.98
N ARG A 133 3.64 19.32 -12.14
CA ARG A 133 2.66 20.21 -12.76
C ARG A 133 1.89 19.47 -13.83
N ARG A 134 0.56 19.59 -13.81
CA ARG A 134 -0.28 19.07 -14.90
C ARG A 134 -0.18 19.98 -16.11
N LYS A 135 0.06 19.40 -17.29
CA LYS A 135 0.03 20.07 -18.60
C LYS A 135 -1.06 19.47 -19.48
N GLY A 136 -1.70 20.32 -20.27
CA GLY A 136 -2.84 20.00 -21.13
C GLY A 136 -4.17 20.44 -20.52
N ASP A 137 -5.12 20.77 -21.40
CA ASP A 137 -6.46 21.25 -21.03
C ASP A 137 -7.44 20.09 -20.83
N SER A 138 -7.13 18.94 -21.41
CA SER A 138 -7.94 17.71 -21.33
C SER A 138 -7.03 16.47 -21.25
N GLU A 139 -7.62 15.31 -20.90
CA GLU A 139 -6.90 14.03 -20.96
C GLU A 139 -6.58 13.67 -22.44
N PRO A 140 -5.42 13.02 -22.67
CA PRO A 140 -4.43 12.56 -21.71
C PRO A 140 -3.49 13.67 -21.23
N PHE A 141 -3.42 13.90 -19.93
CA PHE A 141 -2.51 14.90 -19.35
C PHE A 141 -1.06 14.44 -19.34
N THR A 142 -0.11 15.40 -19.40
CA THR A 142 1.30 15.17 -19.06
C THR A 142 1.63 15.77 -17.70
N TYR A 143 2.64 15.19 -17.04
CA TYR A 143 3.06 15.57 -15.68
C TYR A 143 4.50 16.07 -15.69
N GLU A 144 4.66 17.37 -15.82
CA GLU A 144 5.97 18.04 -15.85
C GLU A 144 6.63 17.98 -14.48
N GLY A 145 7.86 17.47 -14.45
CA GLY A 145 8.64 17.34 -13.21
C GLY A 145 8.29 16.14 -12.34
N ILE A 146 7.54 15.15 -12.88
CA ILE A 146 7.19 13.92 -12.16
C ILE A 146 8.44 13.19 -11.65
N GLU A 147 9.54 13.21 -12.43
CA GLU A 147 10.80 12.57 -12.05
C GLU A 147 11.38 13.21 -10.78
N ARG A 148 11.29 14.54 -10.66
CA ARG A 148 11.74 15.26 -9.46
C ARG A 148 10.88 14.91 -8.25
N GLY A 149 9.54 14.84 -8.43
CA GLY A 149 8.62 14.44 -7.39
C GLY A 149 8.92 13.03 -6.88
N LEU A 150 9.11 12.10 -7.79
CA LEU A 150 9.44 10.71 -7.46
C LEU A 150 10.84 10.59 -6.82
N ALA A 151 11.82 11.38 -7.29
CA ALA A 151 13.16 11.42 -6.69
C ALA A 151 13.10 11.86 -5.22
N THR A 152 12.34 12.91 -4.89
CA THR A 152 12.14 13.36 -3.50
C THR A 152 11.55 12.27 -2.61
N VAL A 153 10.61 11.48 -3.15
CA VAL A 153 10.05 10.33 -2.43
C VAL A 153 11.11 9.26 -2.19
N ALA A 154 11.90 8.92 -3.22
CA ALA A 154 12.98 7.93 -3.10
C ALA A 154 14.08 8.37 -2.14
N GLU A 155 14.48 9.65 -2.15
CA GLU A 155 15.42 10.24 -1.20
C GLU A 155 14.91 10.17 0.24
N THR A 156 13.63 10.46 0.46
CA THR A 156 12.98 10.29 1.77
C THR A 156 13.01 8.83 2.21
N MET A 157 12.74 7.89 1.30
CA MET A 157 12.84 6.46 1.60
C MET A 157 14.25 6.03 1.94
N ALA A 158 15.25 6.56 1.24
CA ALA A 158 16.64 6.23 1.48
C ALA A 158 17.16 6.75 2.83
N SER A 159 16.72 7.96 3.22
CA SER A 159 17.20 8.63 4.45
C SER A 159 16.40 8.27 5.69
N GLU A 160 15.09 8.07 5.55
CA GLU A 160 14.17 7.87 6.67
C GLU A 160 13.47 6.51 6.67
N GLY A 161 13.63 5.69 5.63
CA GLY A 161 13.00 4.37 5.51
C GLY A 161 13.72 3.27 6.32
N PRO A 162 13.38 2.01 6.09
CA PRO A 162 12.29 1.59 5.20
C PRO A 162 10.91 1.95 5.73
N PHE A 163 9.97 2.22 4.80
CA PHE A 163 8.56 2.45 5.11
C PHE A 163 7.74 1.17 4.88
N ASP A 164 6.76 0.94 5.76
CA ASP A 164 5.84 -0.19 5.63
C ASP A 164 4.65 0.15 4.73
N GLY A 165 4.24 1.41 4.73
CA GLY A 165 3.11 1.86 3.91
C GLY A 165 3.23 3.30 3.45
N VAL A 166 2.36 3.68 2.53
CA VAL A 166 2.19 5.05 2.04
C VAL A 166 0.72 5.45 2.09
N ILE A 167 0.45 6.67 2.53
CA ILE A 167 -0.88 7.30 2.51
C ILE A 167 -0.76 8.61 1.76
N GLY A 168 -1.60 8.82 0.75
CA GLY A 168 -1.58 10.06 -0.03
C GLY A 168 -2.95 10.66 -0.22
N PHE A 169 -2.98 11.99 -0.41
CA PHE A 169 -4.20 12.74 -0.69
C PHE A 169 -4.09 13.41 -2.07
N SER A 170 -5.15 13.32 -2.88
CA SER A 170 -5.24 13.97 -4.19
C SER A 170 -4.04 13.58 -5.09
N GLN A 171 -3.19 14.54 -5.48
CA GLN A 171 -1.96 14.27 -6.20
C GLN A 171 -1.03 13.31 -5.43
N GLY A 172 -0.94 13.45 -4.11
CA GLY A 172 -0.24 12.49 -3.25
C GLY A 172 -0.89 11.09 -3.24
N GLY A 173 -2.20 11.00 -3.41
CA GLY A 173 -2.93 9.73 -3.57
C GLY A 173 -2.60 9.03 -4.89
N ALA A 174 -2.43 9.80 -5.97
CA ALA A 174 -1.93 9.29 -7.24
C ALA A 174 -0.47 8.84 -7.11
N ALA A 175 0.38 9.66 -6.46
CA ALA A 175 1.78 9.32 -6.19
C ALA A 175 1.91 8.04 -5.34
N ALA A 176 1.02 7.83 -4.36
CA ALA A 176 1.02 6.62 -3.53
C ALA A 176 0.88 5.34 -4.37
N GLY A 177 -0.01 5.33 -5.36
CA GLY A 177 -0.15 4.22 -6.29
C GLY A 177 1.08 4.02 -7.17
N MET A 178 1.66 5.10 -7.70
CA MET A 178 2.89 5.05 -8.50
C MET A 178 4.07 4.51 -7.68
N VAL A 179 4.25 5.00 -6.46
CA VAL A 179 5.32 4.56 -5.55
C VAL A 179 5.16 3.09 -5.15
N ALA A 180 3.93 2.65 -4.84
CA ALA A 180 3.66 1.25 -4.58
C ALA A 180 4.08 0.37 -5.77
N ALA A 181 3.72 0.78 -6.98
CA ALA A 181 4.12 0.08 -8.21
C ALA A 181 5.64 0.02 -8.39
N LEU A 182 6.34 1.15 -8.24
CA LEU A 182 7.80 1.24 -8.46
C LEU A 182 8.62 0.32 -7.57
N LEU A 183 8.12 0.03 -6.36
CA LEU A 183 8.78 -0.85 -5.40
C LEU A 183 8.47 -2.33 -5.60
N GLU A 184 7.60 -2.68 -6.55
CA GLU A 184 7.26 -4.07 -6.84
C GLU A 184 8.33 -4.75 -7.69
N GLU A 185 8.62 -5.99 -7.36
CA GLU A 185 9.53 -6.83 -8.14
C GLU A 185 9.04 -6.97 -9.59
N GLY A 186 9.97 -6.79 -10.54
CA GLY A 186 9.70 -6.88 -11.97
C GLY A 186 9.14 -5.58 -12.59
N ARG A 187 8.85 -4.55 -11.83
CA ARG A 187 8.26 -3.28 -12.35
C ARG A 187 9.20 -2.57 -13.33
N ARG A 188 10.51 -2.61 -13.08
CA ARG A 188 11.52 -2.05 -14.01
C ARG A 188 11.37 -2.64 -15.42
N GLY A 189 11.23 -3.95 -15.55
CA GLY A 189 11.03 -4.60 -16.86
C GLY A 189 9.77 -4.13 -17.58
N ALA A 190 8.71 -3.77 -16.85
CA ALA A 190 7.50 -3.17 -17.45
C ALA A 190 7.78 -1.76 -18.03
N PHE A 191 8.60 -0.94 -17.34
CA PHE A 191 9.03 0.37 -17.86
C PHE A 191 9.91 0.20 -19.09
N GLU A 192 10.87 -0.71 -19.08
CA GLU A 192 11.73 -1.01 -20.23
C GLU A 192 10.90 -1.43 -21.45
N ALA A 193 9.92 -2.31 -21.27
CA ALA A 193 9.00 -2.71 -22.32
C ALA A 193 8.12 -1.55 -22.83
N ALA A 194 7.71 -0.64 -21.95
CA ALA A 194 6.90 0.51 -22.31
C ALA A 194 7.70 1.61 -23.05
N GLN A 195 9.02 1.73 -22.80
CA GLN A 195 9.88 2.71 -23.49
C GLN A 195 9.86 2.52 -25.02
N GLY A 196 9.86 1.28 -25.50
CA GLY A 196 9.74 0.98 -26.93
C GLY A 196 8.42 1.47 -27.55
N LYS A 197 7.44 1.83 -26.72
CA LYS A 197 6.12 2.36 -27.11
C LYS A 197 5.93 3.82 -26.73
N GLY A 198 7.00 4.52 -26.32
CA GLY A 198 6.98 5.92 -25.95
C GLY A 198 6.74 6.18 -24.45
N GLY A 199 6.73 5.15 -23.60
CA GLY A 199 6.64 5.30 -22.14
C GLY A 199 7.86 6.01 -21.53
N ILE A 200 7.71 6.59 -20.35
CA ILE A 200 8.84 7.18 -19.60
C ILE A 200 9.78 6.09 -19.11
N ARG A 201 11.01 6.48 -18.79
CA ARG A 201 12.01 5.59 -18.19
C ARG A 201 11.61 5.24 -16.75
N PHE A 202 12.10 4.10 -16.25
CA PHE A 202 12.04 3.80 -14.83
C PHE A 202 12.82 4.88 -14.06
N PRO A 203 12.26 5.48 -12.99
CA PRO A 203 12.92 6.55 -12.24
C PRO A 203 14.20 6.04 -11.56
N ASP A 204 15.37 6.52 -11.97
CA ASP A 204 16.68 6.08 -11.48
C ASP A 204 16.82 6.23 -9.95
N ALA A 205 16.15 7.22 -9.35
CA ALA A 205 16.16 7.45 -7.90
C ALA A 205 15.59 6.26 -7.08
N PHE A 206 14.78 5.39 -7.69
CA PHE A 206 14.27 4.18 -7.06
C PHE A 206 15.25 3.00 -7.13
N THR A 207 16.42 3.22 -7.69
CA THR A 207 17.49 2.22 -7.79
C THR A 207 18.65 2.63 -6.92
N ARG A 208 19.22 1.65 -6.19
CA ARG A 208 20.53 1.79 -5.54
C ARG A 208 21.55 1.02 -6.36
N ASP A 209 22.63 1.67 -6.69
CA ASP A 209 23.79 1.00 -7.26
C ASP A 209 24.66 0.47 -6.13
N SER A 210 24.67 -0.84 -5.94
CA SER A 210 25.54 -1.52 -4.98
C SER A 210 26.88 -1.93 -5.61
N GLY A 211 27.16 -1.50 -6.84
CA GLY A 211 28.37 -1.84 -7.59
C GLY A 211 28.37 -3.23 -8.24
N TYR A 212 27.45 -4.11 -7.85
CA TYR A 212 27.31 -5.48 -8.39
C TYR A 212 25.90 -5.80 -8.85
N ILE A 213 24.88 -5.23 -8.19
CA ILE A 213 23.46 -5.49 -8.47
C ILE A 213 22.71 -4.18 -8.28
N GLU A 214 21.84 -3.84 -9.23
CA GLU A 214 20.88 -2.76 -9.05
C GLU A 214 19.77 -3.23 -8.09
N GLU A 215 19.71 -2.65 -6.91
CA GLU A 215 18.70 -2.93 -5.90
C GLU A 215 17.68 -1.80 -5.84
N SER A 216 16.46 -2.11 -5.46
CA SER A 216 15.46 -1.08 -5.14
C SER A 216 15.86 -0.29 -3.91
N VAL A 217 15.46 1.00 -3.83
CA VAL A 217 15.71 1.88 -2.67
C VAL A 217 15.24 1.28 -1.35
N GLN A 218 14.17 0.49 -1.40
CA GLN A 218 13.69 -0.39 -0.32
C GLN A 218 12.87 -1.54 -0.92
N GLY A 219 12.52 -2.55 -0.11
CA GLY A 219 11.59 -3.60 -0.50
C GLY A 219 10.16 -3.08 -0.74
N PRO A 220 9.27 -3.93 -1.27
CA PRO A 220 7.88 -3.57 -1.55
C PRO A 220 7.15 -3.05 -0.31
N LEU A 221 6.27 -2.06 -0.52
CA LEU A 221 5.37 -1.59 0.53
C LEU A 221 4.39 -2.70 0.91
N LYS A 222 4.01 -2.73 2.18
CA LYS A 222 3.02 -3.65 2.71
C LYS A 222 1.60 -3.21 2.35
N PHE A 223 1.37 -1.90 2.27
CA PHE A 223 0.10 -1.31 1.87
C PHE A 223 0.28 0.08 1.28
N ALA A 224 -0.74 0.53 0.53
CA ALA A 224 -0.90 1.90 0.09
C ALA A 224 -2.34 2.37 0.33
N VAL A 225 -2.52 3.68 0.53
CA VAL A 225 -3.84 4.29 0.71
C VAL A 225 -3.94 5.57 -0.13
N SER A 226 -5.02 5.68 -0.87
CA SER A 226 -5.32 6.83 -1.71
C SER A 226 -6.60 7.51 -1.26
N TYR A 227 -6.49 8.76 -0.83
CA TYR A 227 -7.65 9.63 -0.60
C TYR A 227 -7.83 10.54 -1.81
N SER A 228 -8.95 10.41 -2.52
CA SER A 228 -9.25 11.19 -3.74
C SER A 228 -8.11 11.21 -4.76
N GLY A 229 -7.35 10.12 -4.87
CA GLY A 229 -6.28 9.98 -5.86
C GLY A 229 -6.82 9.53 -7.21
N PHE A 230 -5.95 9.42 -8.19
CA PHE A 230 -6.31 9.09 -9.57
C PHE A 230 -5.19 8.35 -10.28
N ALA A 231 -5.50 7.66 -11.37
CA ALA A 231 -4.51 7.08 -12.27
C ALA A 231 -4.26 8.01 -13.47
N ALA A 232 -3.01 8.00 -13.95
CA ALA A 232 -2.60 8.64 -15.20
C ALA A 232 -2.69 7.66 -16.40
N SER A 233 -3.46 6.58 -16.26
CA SER A 233 -3.49 5.44 -17.19
C SER A 233 -4.00 5.75 -18.59
N THR A 234 -4.65 6.91 -18.78
CA THR A 234 -5.07 7.38 -20.12
C THR A 234 -3.92 7.87 -20.99
N ASN A 235 -2.77 8.18 -20.38
CA ASN A 235 -1.58 8.59 -21.11
C ASN A 235 -0.58 7.41 -21.20
N PRO A 236 -0.24 6.94 -22.42
CA PRO A 236 0.71 5.85 -22.63
C PRO A 236 2.08 6.08 -21.96
N LEU A 237 2.49 7.34 -21.76
CA LEU A 237 3.73 7.68 -21.06
C LEU A 237 3.82 7.03 -19.67
N TYR A 238 2.67 6.87 -18.97
CA TYR A 238 2.60 6.44 -17.56
C TYR A 238 2.04 5.02 -17.39
N GLN A 239 1.79 4.32 -18.50
CA GLN A 239 1.17 2.98 -18.47
C GLN A 239 1.94 2.00 -17.58
N ALA A 240 3.27 2.06 -17.59
CA ALA A 240 4.12 1.16 -16.82
C ALA A 240 3.94 1.25 -15.28
N PHE A 241 3.36 2.32 -14.74
CA PHE A 241 2.97 2.37 -13.34
C PHE A 241 1.79 1.44 -13.02
N TYR A 242 0.93 1.15 -13.99
CA TYR A 242 -0.36 0.48 -13.80
C TYR A 242 -0.44 -0.89 -14.49
N GLU A 243 0.46 -1.17 -15.42
CA GLU A 243 0.57 -2.44 -16.12
C GLU A 243 1.99 -3.02 -15.97
N PRO A 244 2.12 -4.21 -15.38
CA PRO A 244 1.08 -5.07 -14.81
C PRO A 244 0.36 -4.42 -13.62
N LEU A 245 -0.83 -4.92 -13.25
CA LEU A 245 -1.62 -4.38 -12.13
C LEU A 245 -0.78 -4.28 -10.85
N ILE A 246 -1.03 -3.24 -10.07
CA ILE A 246 -0.41 -3.01 -8.76
C ILE A 246 -0.81 -4.15 -7.82
N ARG A 247 0.16 -4.88 -7.27
CA ARG A 247 -0.04 -6.03 -6.38
C ARG A 247 -0.05 -5.64 -4.91
N THR A 248 0.57 -4.52 -4.57
CA THR A 248 0.55 -3.94 -3.23
C THR A 248 -0.89 -3.70 -2.81
N PRO A 249 -1.36 -4.26 -1.68
CA PRO A 249 -2.71 -4.01 -1.18
C PRO A 249 -2.98 -2.52 -1.07
N MET A 250 -4.06 -2.05 -1.70
CA MET A 250 -4.37 -0.62 -1.73
C MET A 250 -5.81 -0.34 -1.33
N MET A 251 -6.01 0.68 -0.46
CA MET A 251 -7.32 1.16 -0.06
C MET A 251 -7.58 2.55 -0.62
N HIS A 252 -8.83 2.78 -1.06
CA HIS A 252 -9.23 4.00 -1.75
C HIS A 252 -10.39 4.66 -1.01
N PHE A 253 -10.25 5.95 -0.68
CA PHE A 253 -11.32 6.79 -0.14
C PHE A 253 -11.74 7.80 -1.20
N LEU A 254 -13.03 7.80 -1.55
CA LEU A 254 -13.61 8.64 -2.59
C LEU A 254 -14.70 9.54 -2.00
N GLY A 255 -14.66 10.83 -2.35
CA GLY A 255 -15.73 11.76 -2.02
C GLY A 255 -16.86 11.66 -3.05
N SER A 256 -18.08 11.37 -2.60
CA SER A 256 -19.25 11.27 -3.51
C SER A 256 -19.60 12.60 -4.20
N LEU A 257 -19.11 13.71 -3.64
CA LEU A 257 -19.30 15.07 -4.18
C LEU A 257 -17.98 15.71 -4.60
N ASP A 258 -16.97 14.89 -4.93
CA ASP A 258 -15.66 15.39 -5.37
C ASP A 258 -15.77 15.95 -6.80
N THR A 259 -15.57 17.27 -6.91
CA THR A 259 -15.60 18.00 -8.20
C THR A 259 -14.20 18.29 -8.74
N VAL A 260 -13.15 17.97 -7.99
CA VAL A 260 -11.75 18.19 -8.38
C VAL A 260 -11.16 16.96 -9.06
N VAL A 261 -11.39 15.79 -8.47
CA VAL A 261 -11.05 14.50 -9.06
C VAL A 261 -12.33 13.73 -9.27
N SER A 262 -12.72 13.54 -10.53
CA SER A 262 -13.93 12.78 -10.85
C SER A 262 -13.83 11.34 -10.35
N GLU A 263 -14.97 10.76 -9.99
CA GLU A 263 -15.06 9.37 -9.56
C GLU A 263 -14.42 8.42 -10.57
N GLU A 264 -14.68 8.63 -11.88
CA GLU A 264 -14.10 7.84 -12.96
C GLU A 264 -12.57 7.81 -12.92
N ARG A 265 -11.91 8.95 -12.65
CA ARG A 265 -10.46 9.02 -12.55
C ARG A 265 -9.93 8.26 -11.33
N SER A 266 -10.66 8.31 -10.22
CA SER A 266 -10.33 7.55 -9.02
C SER A 266 -10.55 6.05 -9.22
N LEU A 267 -11.65 5.66 -9.87
CA LEU A 267 -11.94 4.26 -10.17
C LEU A 267 -10.91 3.63 -11.12
N ARG A 268 -10.33 4.39 -12.06
CA ARG A 268 -9.21 3.91 -12.87
C ARG A 268 -7.99 3.51 -12.01
N LEU A 269 -7.74 4.19 -10.89
CA LEU A 269 -6.69 3.76 -9.96
C LEU A 269 -7.09 2.48 -9.20
N VAL A 270 -8.36 2.34 -8.84
CA VAL A 270 -8.88 1.10 -8.24
C VAL A 270 -8.72 -0.08 -9.20
N GLU A 271 -9.09 0.11 -10.46
CA GLU A 271 -9.00 -0.92 -11.51
C GLU A 271 -7.55 -1.29 -11.85
N ALA A 272 -6.61 -0.38 -11.65
CA ALA A 272 -5.18 -0.62 -11.80
C ALA A 272 -4.57 -1.46 -10.66
N CYS A 273 -5.33 -1.75 -9.60
CA CYS A 273 -4.90 -2.58 -8.47
C CYS A 273 -5.46 -4.01 -8.60
N LYS A 274 -4.62 -5.02 -8.35
CA LYS A 274 -5.00 -6.43 -8.43
C LYS A 274 -6.18 -6.77 -7.51
N ASP A 275 -6.18 -6.22 -6.29
CA ASP A 275 -7.22 -6.42 -5.29
C ASP A 275 -8.06 -5.15 -5.07
N GLY A 276 -8.23 -4.33 -6.12
CA GLY A 276 -8.85 -3.01 -6.02
C GLY A 276 -10.28 -3.00 -5.49
N LYS A 277 -11.03 -4.10 -5.68
CA LYS A 277 -12.39 -4.29 -5.13
C LYS A 277 -12.40 -5.04 -3.79
N GLY A 278 -11.24 -5.43 -3.26
CA GLY A 278 -11.11 -6.27 -2.07
C GLY A 278 -11.18 -7.76 -2.40
N ARG A 279 -11.08 -8.59 -1.35
CA ARG A 279 -11.19 -10.05 -1.43
C ARG A 279 -12.47 -10.50 -0.75
N ASP A 280 -13.00 -11.66 -1.14
CA ASP A 280 -14.15 -12.25 -0.48
C ASP A 280 -13.85 -12.48 1.01
N GLY A 281 -14.70 -11.92 1.89
CA GLY A 281 -14.52 -11.99 3.34
C GLY A 281 -13.44 -11.08 3.94
N GLY A 282 -12.76 -10.25 3.13
CA GLY A 282 -11.79 -9.25 3.57
C GLY A 282 -12.38 -7.85 3.75
N VAL A 283 -11.53 -6.92 4.21
CA VAL A 283 -11.91 -5.51 4.35
C VAL A 283 -12.16 -4.88 2.97
N GLN A 284 -13.22 -4.08 2.86
CA GLN A 284 -13.55 -3.37 1.65
C GLN A 284 -12.42 -2.39 1.25
N ARG A 285 -12.01 -2.42 -0.02
CA ARG A 285 -10.91 -1.59 -0.53
C ARG A 285 -11.35 -0.21 -1.03
N VAL A 286 -12.63 -0.02 -1.34
CA VAL A 286 -13.19 1.25 -1.79
C VAL A 286 -14.19 1.74 -0.77
N VAL A 287 -13.97 2.94 -0.24
CA VAL A 287 -14.81 3.56 0.77
C VAL A 287 -15.25 4.94 0.28
N TYR A 288 -16.55 5.13 0.20
CA TYR A 288 -17.14 6.43 -0.15
C TYR A 288 -17.46 7.25 1.09
N HIS A 289 -17.21 8.56 1.02
CA HIS A 289 -17.69 9.52 2.00
C HIS A 289 -18.58 10.59 1.34
N PRO A 290 -19.60 11.13 2.04
CA PRO A 290 -20.59 12.03 1.44
C PRO A 290 -20.08 13.47 1.24
N GLY A 291 -18.77 13.68 1.20
CA GLY A 291 -18.16 14.99 1.01
C GLY A 291 -17.51 15.18 -0.35
N GLY A 292 -16.93 16.37 -0.55
CA GLY A 292 -16.16 16.74 -1.73
C GLY A 292 -14.69 16.32 -1.63
N HIS A 293 -13.80 17.18 -2.16
CA HIS A 293 -12.37 16.93 -2.27
C HIS A 293 -11.62 17.21 -0.96
N PHE A 294 -11.68 16.28 -0.01
CA PHE A 294 -10.93 16.37 1.26
C PHE A 294 -10.62 14.99 1.86
N LEU A 295 -9.68 14.95 2.80
CA LEU A 295 -9.33 13.75 3.57
C LEU A 295 -10.13 13.74 4.88
N PRO A 296 -11.03 12.74 5.12
CA PRO A 296 -11.86 12.67 6.32
C PRO A 296 -11.06 12.19 7.55
N SER A 297 -10.08 12.98 8.00
CA SER A 297 -9.08 12.61 9.01
C SER A 297 -9.61 12.43 10.43
N SER A 298 -10.79 12.99 10.75
CA SER A 298 -11.38 12.97 12.09
C SER A 298 -12.66 12.14 12.21
N GLN A 299 -13.21 11.65 11.09
CA GLN A 299 -14.46 10.91 11.06
C GLN A 299 -14.24 9.44 11.42
N LYS A 300 -14.78 9.02 12.57
CA LYS A 300 -14.52 7.71 13.20
C LYS A 300 -14.67 6.52 12.24
N GLN A 301 -15.72 6.50 11.43
CA GLN A 301 -16.01 5.40 10.51
C GLN A 301 -14.92 5.20 9.44
N TYR A 302 -14.36 6.28 8.90
CA TYR A 302 -13.31 6.20 7.87
C TYR A 302 -11.96 5.86 8.48
N VAL A 303 -11.70 6.37 9.70
CA VAL A 303 -10.51 5.98 10.47
C VAL A 303 -10.59 4.51 10.86
N ALA A 304 -11.76 4.01 11.28
CA ALA A 304 -11.94 2.59 11.61
C ALA A 304 -11.71 1.69 10.39
N ALA A 305 -12.23 2.08 9.21
CA ALA A 305 -11.98 1.36 7.97
C ALA A 305 -10.49 1.29 7.61
N LEU A 306 -9.77 2.41 7.74
CA LEU A 306 -8.32 2.45 7.53
C LEU A 306 -7.56 1.55 8.52
N VAL A 307 -7.91 1.62 9.80
CA VAL A 307 -7.28 0.78 10.85
C VAL A 307 -7.54 -0.71 10.59
N ALA A 308 -8.76 -1.08 10.22
CA ALA A 308 -9.12 -2.47 9.88
C ALA A 308 -8.29 -2.96 8.69
N PHE A 309 -8.17 -2.15 7.64
CA PHE A 309 -7.35 -2.46 6.47
C PHE A 309 -5.87 -2.68 6.82
N ILE A 310 -5.26 -1.75 7.57
CA ILE A 310 -3.86 -1.88 7.97
C ILE A 310 -3.67 -3.14 8.81
N ARG A 311 -4.56 -3.44 9.77
CA ARG A 311 -4.49 -4.65 10.59
C ARG A 311 -4.58 -5.92 9.75
N GLU A 312 -5.51 -5.97 8.80
CA GLU A 312 -5.67 -7.12 7.90
C GLU A 312 -4.37 -7.41 7.16
N VAL A 313 -3.83 -6.39 6.46
CA VAL A 313 -2.60 -6.55 5.66
C VAL A 313 -1.40 -6.92 6.53
N MET A 314 -1.26 -6.29 7.69
CA MET A 314 -0.14 -6.56 8.60
C MET A 314 -0.24 -7.94 9.26
N SER A 315 -1.45 -8.48 9.46
CA SER A 315 -1.68 -9.83 10.00
C SER A 315 -1.40 -10.92 8.98
N GLU A 316 -1.82 -10.75 7.73
CA GLU A 316 -1.58 -11.69 6.64
C GLU A 316 -0.07 -11.92 6.43
N GLN A 317 0.73 -10.86 6.54
CA GLN A 317 2.19 -10.93 6.37
C GLN A 317 2.92 -11.55 7.57
N ALA A 318 2.31 -11.54 8.74
CA ALA A 318 2.86 -12.19 9.93
C ALA A 318 2.70 -13.72 9.94
N GLY A 319 2.03 -14.32 8.92
CA GLY A 319 1.79 -15.77 8.83
C GLY A 319 0.81 -16.30 9.88
N SER A 320 0.07 -15.42 10.56
CA SER A 320 -0.98 -15.81 11.50
C SER A 320 -2.29 -16.03 10.76
N ALA A 321 -2.88 -17.21 10.88
CA ALA A 321 -4.26 -17.47 10.45
C ALA A 321 -5.19 -16.42 11.07
N PRO A 322 -6.20 -15.90 10.35
CA PRO A 322 -7.09 -14.88 10.86
C PRO A 322 -7.77 -15.37 12.13
N ALA A 323 -7.51 -14.71 13.25
CA ALA A 323 -8.28 -14.93 14.46
C ALA A 323 -9.72 -14.44 14.16
N LYS A 324 -10.65 -15.38 13.98
CA LYS A 324 -12.09 -15.11 13.95
C LYS A 324 -12.49 -14.51 15.30
N LYS A 325 -12.51 -13.20 15.39
CA LYS A 325 -13.31 -12.46 16.35
C LYS A 325 -13.87 -11.23 15.64
N GLU A 326 -15.16 -11.31 15.35
CA GLU A 326 -15.99 -10.15 15.09
C GLU A 326 -16.01 -9.31 16.39
N GLU A 327 -15.10 -8.37 16.53
CA GLU A 327 -15.34 -7.23 17.43
C GLU A 327 -16.31 -6.31 16.70
N ARG A 328 -17.57 -6.34 17.12
CA ARG A 328 -18.58 -5.38 16.70
C ARG A 328 -18.07 -3.99 16.99
N VAL A 329 -18.25 -3.09 16.03
CA VAL A 329 -17.89 -1.66 16.10
C VAL A 329 -18.56 -0.95 17.30
N GLU A 330 -19.59 -1.59 17.89
CA GLU A 330 -20.37 -1.13 19.05
C GLU A 330 -19.60 -1.20 20.38
N ASP A 331 -18.55 -2.04 20.47
CA ASP A 331 -17.77 -2.23 21.71
C ASP A 331 -16.51 -1.35 21.80
N MET A 332 -16.28 -0.46 20.84
CA MET A 332 -15.20 0.51 20.93
C MET A 332 -15.68 1.75 21.69
N ASP A 333 -15.65 1.70 23.02
CA ASP A 333 -15.76 2.87 23.88
C ASP A 333 -14.59 3.82 23.61
N LEU A 334 -14.86 4.79 22.73
CA LEU A 334 -13.96 5.93 22.54
C LEU A 334 -14.39 7.02 23.53
N PRO A 335 -13.56 7.39 24.51
CA PRO A 335 -13.88 8.50 25.39
C PRO A 335 -13.99 9.80 24.57
N PHE A 336 -15.02 10.54 24.84
CA PHE A 336 -15.34 11.86 24.27
C PHE A 336 -14.27 12.89 24.61
#